data_811dd670cef89f73087e6415890b9db6
#
_entry.id   811dd670cef89f73087e6415890b9db6
#
_cell.length_a   1.000
_cell.length_b   1.000
_cell.length_c   1.000
_cell.angle_alpha   90.00
_cell.angle_beta   90.00
_cell.angle_gamma   90.00
#
_symmetry.space_group_name_H-M   'P 1'
#
loop_
_entity.id
_entity.type
_entity.pdbx_description
1 polymer ?
#
loop_
_entity_poly.entity_id
_entity_poly.type
_entity_poly.pdbx_seq_one_letter_code
_entity_poly.pdbx_strand_id
1 'polypeptide(L)'
;ISLSGGLTSTWQSSRIAAADLMEEYPECKISCVDSLAATGGQGILVILAAENQNKGMSLEENTSWLEENRLHICHWFTVDDLDFLKRGGRISPTIAWIGGKLKIKPILRIVEDGTLAIPEKVRGSKAAMNTIVSKYIGSGLNEEHPYVFICHGDAAEQAEKEKAAILEAVPQAQVIIMPMSPIIGIHTGPGVQAVIYFGNNR
;
A
#
# COMPACT_ATOMS: atom_id res chain seq x y z
N ILE A 1 2.11 -7.99 11.86
CA ILE A 1 1.66 -6.84 11.03
C ILE A 1 0.75 -7.39 9.94
N SER A 2 -0.52 -7.00 9.95
CA SER A 2 -1.56 -7.52 9.04
C SER A 2 -1.88 -6.53 7.93
N LEU A 3 -2.41 -7.02 6.80
CA LEU A 3 -3.09 -6.22 5.78
C LEU A 3 -4.19 -5.38 6.42
N SER A 4 -4.43 -4.19 5.87
CA SER A 4 -5.42 -3.22 6.37
C SER A 4 -6.74 -3.84 6.83
N GLY A 5 -7.15 -3.52 8.05
CA GLY A 5 -8.46 -3.88 8.61
C GLY A 5 -9.65 -3.27 7.85
N GLY A 6 -9.42 -2.18 7.10
CA GLY A 6 -10.40 -1.59 6.19
C GLY A 6 -10.63 -2.40 4.90
N LEU A 7 -9.73 -3.37 4.58
CA LEU A 7 -9.80 -4.20 3.38
C LEU A 7 -10.10 -5.67 3.67
N THR A 8 -9.79 -6.16 4.88
CA THR A 8 -9.94 -7.57 5.26
C THR A 8 -10.09 -7.72 6.76
N SER A 9 -10.72 -8.81 7.21
CA SER A 9 -10.82 -9.17 8.64
C SER A 9 -9.55 -9.86 9.20
N THR A 10 -8.46 -9.91 8.46
CA THR A 10 -7.24 -10.63 8.87
C THR A 10 -6.66 -10.10 10.19
N TRP A 11 -6.64 -8.78 10.38
CA TRP A 11 -6.18 -8.18 11.63
C TRP A 11 -7.06 -8.57 12.82
N GLN A 12 -8.40 -8.51 12.67
CA GLN A 12 -9.33 -8.93 13.73
C GLN A 12 -9.13 -10.40 14.09
N SER A 13 -8.98 -11.28 13.09
CA SER A 13 -8.73 -12.71 13.30
C SER A 13 -7.39 -12.96 13.99
N SER A 14 -6.34 -12.19 13.62
CA SER A 14 -5.03 -12.32 14.28
C SER A 14 -5.07 -11.92 15.75
N ARG A 15 -5.88 -10.91 16.12
CA ARG A 15 -6.06 -10.50 17.52
C ARG A 15 -6.75 -11.57 18.36
N ILE A 16 -7.76 -12.23 17.80
CA ILE A 16 -8.46 -13.32 18.50
C ILE A 16 -7.47 -14.46 18.73
N ALA A 17 -6.77 -14.91 17.68
CA ALA A 17 -5.79 -15.98 17.80
C ALA A 17 -4.64 -15.63 18.77
N ALA A 18 -4.20 -14.36 18.78
CA ALA A 18 -3.17 -13.91 19.72
C ALA A 18 -3.66 -13.95 21.18
N ALA A 19 -4.92 -13.56 21.43
CA ALA A 19 -5.51 -13.62 22.78
C ALA A 19 -5.61 -15.07 23.28
N ASP A 20 -6.11 -15.99 22.45
CA ASP A 20 -6.21 -17.41 22.77
C ASP A 20 -4.83 -18.03 23.07
N LEU A 21 -3.80 -17.68 22.24
CA LEU A 21 -2.44 -18.17 22.44
C LEU A 21 -1.78 -17.62 23.71
N MET A 22 -2.01 -16.35 24.05
CA MET A 22 -1.47 -15.76 25.28
C MET A 22 -2.18 -16.25 26.55
N GLU A 23 -3.43 -16.73 26.44
CA GLU A 23 -4.13 -17.42 27.51
C GLU A 23 -3.54 -18.83 27.73
N GLU A 24 -3.25 -19.57 26.64
CA GLU A 24 -2.65 -20.91 26.70
C GLU A 24 -1.17 -20.85 27.09
N TYR A 25 -0.42 -19.83 26.64
CA TYR A 25 1.01 -19.65 26.88
C TYR A 25 1.29 -18.26 27.47
N PRO A 26 1.13 -18.07 28.81
CA PRO A 26 1.23 -16.76 29.44
C PRO A 26 2.60 -16.07 29.33
N GLU A 27 3.67 -16.82 29.04
CA GLU A 27 5.01 -16.28 28.78
C GLU A 27 5.16 -15.68 27.37
N CYS A 28 4.24 -15.98 26.45
CA CYS A 28 4.29 -15.44 25.09
C CYS A 28 3.75 -14.02 25.04
N LYS A 29 4.44 -13.17 24.29
CA LYS A 29 4.00 -11.82 23.97
C LYS A 29 3.74 -11.68 22.47
N ILE A 30 2.51 -11.39 22.10
CA ILE A 30 2.09 -11.24 20.70
C ILE A 30 1.44 -9.87 20.51
N SER A 31 2.00 -9.07 19.61
CA SER A 31 1.44 -7.80 19.17
C SER A 31 0.85 -7.92 17.77
N CYS A 32 -0.40 -7.46 17.59
CA CYS A 32 -1.11 -7.49 16.32
C CYS A 32 -1.33 -6.08 15.79
N VAL A 33 -0.48 -5.63 14.88
CA VAL A 33 -0.55 -4.30 14.27
C VAL A 33 -1.40 -4.34 13.01
N ASP A 34 -2.44 -3.48 12.94
CA ASP A 34 -3.13 -3.16 11.70
C ASP A 34 -2.27 -2.18 10.90
N SER A 35 -1.74 -2.61 9.76
CA SER A 35 -0.90 -1.73 8.95
C SER A 35 -1.67 -0.56 8.32
N LEU A 36 -3.00 -0.64 8.23
CA LEU A 36 -3.83 0.23 7.38
C LEU A 36 -3.26 0.35 5.95
N ALA A 37 -2.51 -0.63 5.49
CA ALA A 37 -1.75 -0.66 4.26
C ALA A 37 -1.99 -1.97 3.50
N ALA A 38 -1.52 -2.05 2.27
CA ALA A 38 -1.57 -3.24 1.43
C ALA A 38 -0.26 -3.46 0.68
N THR A 39 -0.02 -4.70 0.24
CA THR A 39 1.10 -5.09 -0.62
C THR A 39 2.45 -4.50 -0.18
N GLY A 40 3.16 -3.74 -1.01
CA GLY A 40 4.44 -3.13 -0.66
C GLY A 40 4.39 -2.22 0.57
N GLY A 41 3.24 -1.60 0.88
CA GLY A 41 3.11 -0.76 2.06
C GLY A 41 3.13 -1.53 3.39
N GLN A 42 2.50 -2.70 3.43
CA GLN A 42 2.69 -3.63 4.53
C GLN A 42 4.15 -4.08 4.58
N GLY A 43 4.77 -4.32 3.42
CA GLY A 43 6.19 -4.69 3.31
C GLY A 43 7.13 -3.64 3.89
N ILE A 44 6.91 -2.34 3.62
CA ILE A 44 7.68 -1.24 4.22
C ILE A 44 7.60 -1.31 5.74
N LEU A 45 6.40 -1.44 6.32
CA LEU A 45 6.25 -1.53 7.77
C LEU A 45 6.94 -2.75 8.37
N VAL A 46 6.98 -3.89 7.65
CA VAL A 46 7.73 -5.08 8.09
C VAL A 46 9.23 -4.83 8.07
N ILE A 47 9.76 -4.16 7.04
CA ILE A 47 11.17 -3.78 6.97
C ILE A 47 11.52 -2.85 8.13
N LEU A 48 10.73 -1.81 8.35
CA LEU A 48 10.95 -0.84 9.42
C LEU A 48 10.86 -1.49 10.82
N ALA A 49 9.93 -2.44 11.01
CA ALA A 49 9.85 -3.21 12.25
C ALA A 49 11.14 -4.02 12.50
N ALA A 50 11.69 -4.65 11.47
CA ALA A 50 12.95 -5.40 11.58
C ALA A 50 14.14 -4.47 11.84
N GLU A 51 14.19 -3.30 11.21
CA GLU A 51 15.22 -2.29 11.47
C GLU A 51 15.16 -1.78 12.91
N ASN A 52 13.95 -1.49 13.43
CA ASN A 52 13.74 -1.07 14.81
C ASN A 52 14.17 -2.14 15.81
N GLN A 53 13.84 -3.41 15.53
CA GLN A 53 14.31 -4.55 16.31
C GLN A 53 15.85 -4.62 16.32
N ASN A 54 16.49 -4.44 15.19
CA ASN A 54 17.96 -4.43 15.07
C ASN A 54 18.61 -3.26 15.81
N LYS A 55 17.88 -2.14 15.98
CA LYS A 55 18.27 -0.99 16.80
C LYS A 55 18.04 -1.21 18.30
N GLY A 56 17.46 -2.36 18.70
CA GLY A 56 17.24 -2.75 20.09
C GLY A 56 15.89 -2.35 20.67
N MET A 57 14.92 -1.90 19.85
CA MET A 57 13.56 -1.64 20.34
C MET A 57 12.92 -2.91 20.86
N SER A 58 12.25 -2.82 22.01
CA SER A 58 11.39 -3.87 22.54
C SER A 58 10.15 -4.10 21.66
N LEU A 59 9.44 -5.20 21.87
CA LEU A 59 8.19 -5.49 21.15
C LEU A 59 7.17 -4.36 21.36
N GLU A 60 7.03 -3.87 22.57
CA GLU A 60 6.09 -2.83 22.94
C GLU A 60 6.44 -1.48 22.29
N GLU A 61 7.70 -1.07 22.34
CA GLU A 61 8.18 0.16 21.69
C GLU A 61 8.02 0.11 20.19
N ASN A 62 8.38 -1.01 19.56
CA ASN A 62 8.25 -1.20 18.11
C ASN A 62 6.78 -1.22 17.68
N THR A 63 5.89 -1.84 18.48
CA THR A 63 4.44 -1.83 18.23
C THR A 63 3.90 -0.40 18.24
N SER A 64 4.22 0.38 19.27
CA SER A 64 3.79 1.79 19.40
C SER A 64 4.30 2.62 18.23
N TRP A 65 5.59 2.46 17.88
CA TRP A 65 6.17 3.15 16.75
C TRP A 65 5.46 2.85 15.43
N LEU A 66 5.14 1.57 15.17
CA LEU A 66 4.42 1.16 13.97
C LEU A 66 3.01 1.75 13.90
N GLU A 67 2.28 1.78 15.02
CA GLU A 67 0.93 2.35 15.09
C GLU A 67 0.93 3.86 14.88
N GLU A 68 1.93 4.57 15.37
CA GLU A 68 2.11 6.01 15.16
C GLU A 68 2.49 6.35 13.71
N ASN A 69 3.29 5.49 13.07
CA ASN A 69 3.87 5.78 11.75
C ASN A 69 3.13 5.15 10.56
N ARG A 70 2.20 4.21 10.78
CA ARG A 70 1.49 3.51 9.69
C ARG A 70 0.74 4.44 8.73
N LEU A 71 0.30 5.62 9.16
CA LEU A 71 -0.37 6.61 8.31
C LEU A 71 0.59 7.36 7.37
N HIS A 72 1.90 7.24 7.58
CA HIS A 72 2.90 7.74 6.65
C HIS A 72 3.09 6.84 5.42
N ILE A 73 2.54 5.62 5.41
CA ILE A 73 2.63 4.74 4.25
C ILE A 73 1.62 5.17 3.18
N CYS A 74 2.09 5.88 2.18
CA CYS A 74 1.31 6.38 1.06
C CYS A 74 1.15 5.31 -0.03
N HIS A 75 -0.07 5.16 -0.55
CA HIS A 75 -0.38 4.28 -1.67
C HIS A 75 -1.08 5.08 -2.75
N TRP A 76 -0.46 5.22 -3.91
CA TRP A 76 -1.09 5.80 -5.09
C TRP A 76 -1.08 4.79 -6.21
N PHE A 77 -2.25 4.50 -6.76
CA PHE A 77 -2.36 3.45 -7.76
C PHE A 77 -3.48 3.71 -8.78
N THR A 78 -3.42 2.99 -9.88
CA THR A 78 -4.46 2.94 -10.90
C THR A 78 -4.76 1.50 -11.26
N VAL A 79 -5.96 1.26 -11.77
CA VAL A 79 -6.41 -0.03 -12.30
C VAL A 79 -6.97 0.17 -13.71
N ASP A 80 -6.97 -0.87 -14.50
CA ASP A 80 -7.56 -0.85 -15.83
C ASP A 80 -9.08 -0.97 -15.78
N ASP A 81 -9.59 -1.74 -14.81
CA ASP A 81 -11.01 -2.01 -14.64
C ASP A 81 -11.40 -1.99 -13.15
N LEU A 82 -12.31 -1.07 -12.78
CA LEU A 82 -12.85 -0.96 -11.43
C LEU A 82 -13.82 -2.10 -11.05
N ASP A 83 -14.29 -2.88 -12.02
CA ASP A 83 -15.22 -3.98 -11.75
C ASP A 83 -14.57 -5.09 -10.92
N PHE A 84 -13.25 -5.26 -10.96
CA PHE A 84 -12.54 -6.18 -10.08
C PHE A 84 -12.68 -5.76 -8.62
N LEU A 85 -12.39 -4.49 -8.31
CA LEU A 85 -12.53 -3.93 -6.95
C LEU A 85 -13.98 -3.95 -6.46
N LYS A 86 -14.95 -3.65 -7.36
CA LYS A 86 -16.39 -3.68 -7.07
C LYS A 86 -16.86 -5.11 -6.76
N ARG A 87 -16.53 -6.08 -7.63
CA ARG A 87 -16.88 -7.49 -7.42
C ARG A 87 -16.27 -8.05 -6.14
N GLY A 88 -15.04 -7.62 -5.84
CA GLY A 88 -14.37 -7.94 -4.59
C GLY A 88 -14.93 -7.23 -3.36
N GLY A 89 -15.82 -6.24 -3.52
CA GLY A 89 -16.41 -5.46 -2.42
C GLY A 89 -15.44 -4.46 -1.76
N ARG A 90 -14.33 -4.09 -2.42
CA ARG A 90 -13.34 -3.15 -1.87
C ARG A 90 -13.57 -1.71 -2.28
N ILE A 91 -14.51 -1.48 -3.23
CA ILE A 91 -15.12 -0.17 -3.50
C ILE A 91 -16.64 -0.31 -3.57
N SER A 92 -17.36 0.76 -3.24
CA SER A 92 -18.82 0.75 -3.36
C SER A 92 -19.25 0.75 -4.84
N PRO A 93 -20.41 0.15 -5.17
CA PRO A 93 -20.96 0.21 -6.52
C PRO A 93 -21.16 1.63 -7.06
N THR A 94 -21.48 2.58 -6.19
CA THR A 94 -21.68 3.99 -6.53
C THR A 94 -20.40 4.65 -7.03
N ILE A 95 -19.26 4.30 -6.42
CA ILE A 95 -17.94 4.80 -6.81
C ILE A 95 -17.49 4.16 -8.13
N ALA A 96 -17.78 2.88 -8.35
CA ALA A 96 -17.39 2.14 -9.54
C ALA A 96 -18.11 2.59 -10.83
N TRP A 97 -19.31 3.18 -10.74
CA TRP A 97 -20.09 3.66 -11.90
C TRP A 97 -19.36 4.69 -12.78
N ILE A 98 -18.26 5.21 -12.31
CA ILE A 98 -17.48 6.26 -12.96
C ILE A 98 -16.57 5.72 -14.09
N GLY A 99 -16.34 4.39 -14.16
CA GLY A 99 -15.37 3.75 -15.08
C GLY A 99 -15.82 3.56 -16.54
N GLY A 100 -17.08 3.79 -16.87
CA GLY A 100 -17.66 3.47 -18.20
C GLY A 100 -17.27 4.41 -19.36
N LYS A 101 -16.39 5.39 -19.17
CA LYS A 101 -15.95 6.29 -20.24
C LYS A 101 -14.57 5.87 -20.76
N LEU A 102 -14.53 5.59 -22.06
CA LEU A 102 -13.33 5.19 -22.82
C LEU A 102 -12.09 6.05 -22.45
N LYS A 103 -11.02 5.40 -22.00
CA LYS A 103 -9.71 5.99 -21.66
C LYS A 103 -9.63 6.82 -20.36
N ILE A 104 -10.65 6.81 -19.48
CA ILE A 104 -10.50 7.41 -18.16
C ILE A 104 -9.89 6.41 -17.20
N LYS A 105 -8.79 6.82 -16.53
CA LYS A 105 -8.09 6.05 -15.51
C LYS A 105 -8.38 6.64 -14.14
N PRO A 106 -8.84 5.84 -13.18
CA PRO A 106 -8.97 6.27 -11.80
C PRO A 106 -7.59 6.37 -11.15
N ILE A 107 -7.38 7.38 -10.35
CA ILE A 107 -6.26 7.43 -9.40
C ILE A 107 -6.83 7.13 -8.03
N LEU A 108 -6.34 6.04 -7.45
CA LEU A 108 -6.80 5.54 -6.16
C LEU A 108 -5.73 5.73 -5.09
N ARG A 109 -6.19 5.78 -3.85
CA ARG A 109 -5.32 5.74 -2.67
C ARG A 109 -5.97 4.91 -1.56
N ILE A 110 -5.17 4.45 -0.60
CA ILE A 110 -5.67 4.01 0.70
C ILE A 110 -5.81 5.24 1.58
N VAL A 111 -6.98 5.43 2.21
CA VAL A 111 -7.23 6.56 3.11
C VAL A 111 -6.98 6.20 4.57
N GLU A 112 -7.21 7.14 5.48
CA GLU A 112 -6.79 7.08 6.88
C GLU A 112 -7.41 5.90 7.66
N ASP A 113 -8.62 5.47 7.29
CA ASP A 113 -9.30 4.30 7.87
C ASP A 113 -8.89 2.96 7.22
N GLY A 114 -7.93 3.00 6.27
CA GLY A 114 -7.43 1.83 5.57
C GLY A 114 -8.30 1.32 4.42
N THR A 115 -9.36 2.06 4.04
CA THR A 115 -10.21 1.77 2.87
C THR A 115 -9.71 2.46 1.60
N LEU A 116 -10.34 2.18 0.45
CA LEU A 116 -9.97 2.76 -0.83
C LEU A 116 -10.80 4.00 -1.16
N ALA A 117 -10.13 5.04 -1.71
CA ALA A 117 -10.78 6.20 -2.30
C ALA A 117 -10.28 6.47 -3.72
N ILE A 118 -11.09 7.18 -4.52
CA ILE A 118 -10.76 7.64 -5.88
C ILE A 118 -10.81 9.18 -5.89
N PRO A 119 -9.75 9.85 -5.41
CA PRO A 119 -9.72 11.32 -5.35
C PRO A 119 -9.64 11.97 -6.73
N GLU A 120 -9.05 11.30 -7.71
CA GLU A 120 -8.77 11.88 -9.02
C GLU A 120 -9.11 10.92 -10.16
N LYS A 121 -9.27 11.49 -11.35
CA LYS A 121 -9.44 10.76 -12.61
C LYS A 121 -8.68 11.49 -13.69
N VAL A 122 -7.95 10.74 -14.51
CA VAL A 122 -7.15 11.28 -15.59
C VAL A 122 -7.45 10.57 -16.89
N ARG A 123 -7.02 11.13 -18.01
CA ARG A 123 -7.25 10.53 -19.33
C ARG A 123 -6.00 9.82 -19.86
N GLY A 124 -6.07 8.50 -19.96
CA GLY A 124 -5.02 7.65 -20.53
C GLY A 124 -3.96 7.20 -19.52
N SER A 125 -3.32 6.07 -19.83
CA SER A 125 -2.36 5.39 -18.94
C SER A 125 -1.11 6.26 -18.66
N LYS A 126 -0.62 7.01 -19.65
CA LYS A 126 0.54 7.92 -19.47
C LYS A 126 0.24 9.02 -18.45
N ALA A 127 -0.97 9.61 -18.49
CA ALA A 127 -1.36 10.62 -17.51
C ALA A 127 -1.52 10.01 -16.11
N ALA A 128 -2.06 8.79 -16.00
CA ALA A 128 -2.18 8.08 -14.73
C ALA A 128 -0.80 7.82 -14.12
N MET A 129 0.14 7.28 -14.89
CA MET A 129 1.52 7.06 -14.46
C MET A 129 2.16 8.37 -13.97
N ASN A 130 2.10 9.43 -14.78
CA ASN A 130 2.68 10.72 -14.41
C ASN A 130 2.08 11.28 -13.12
N THR A 131 0.76 11.15 -12.94
CA THR A 131 0.08 11.60 -11.72
C THR A 131 0.57 10.83 -10.50
N ILE A 132 0.65 9.50 -10.57
CA ILE A 132 1.10 8.65 -9.46
C ILE A 132 2.56 8.98 -9.09
N VAL A 133 3.44 9.09 -10.09
CA VAL A 133 4.86 9.46 -9.87
C VAL A 133 4.97 10.87 -9.28
N SER A 134 4.16 11.85 -9.75
CA SER A 134 4.14 13.21 -9.21
C SER A 134 3.74 13.25 -7.73
N LYS A 135 2.84 12.35 -7.28
CA LYS A 135 2.45 12.24 -5.86
C LYS A 135 3.65 11.88 -4.99
N TYR A 136 4.48 10.95 -5.44
CA TYR A 136 5.72 10.60 -4.74
C TYR A 136 6.71 11.76 -4.75
N ILE A 137 7.00 12.34 -5.92
CA ILE A 137 7.96 13.46 -6.05
C ILE A 137 7.52 14.66 -5.20
N GLY A 138 6.21 14.98 -5.22
CA GLY A 138 5.65 16.09 -4.46
C GLY A 138 5.59 15.88 -2.95
N SER A 139 5.66 14.64 -2.47
CA SER A 139 5.73 14.35 -1.02
C SER A 139 7.13 14.56 -0.45
N GLY A 140 8.15 14.68 -1.31
CA GLY A 140 9.55 14.71 -0.93
C GLY A 140 10.10 13.33 -0.58
N LEU A 141 11.42 13.18 -0.70
CA LEU A 141 12.11 11.99 -0.25
C LEU A 141 12.19 11.98 1.28
N ASN A 142 11.79 10.87 1.88
CA ASN A 142 12.17 10.60 3.26
C ASN A 142 13.55 9.91 3.26
N GLU A 143 14.60 10.61 3.68
CA GLU A 143 15.97 10.09 3.67
C GLU A 143 16.17 8.96 4.68
N GLU A 144 15.41 8.93 5.77
CA GLU A 144 15.43 7.85 6.76
C GLU A 144 14.75 6.58 6.25
N HIS A 145 13.78 6.74 5.34
CA HIS A 145 12.97 5.65 4.80
C HIS A 145 12.88 5.73 3.27
N PRO A 146 13.99 5.51 2.55
CA PRO A 146 14.11 5.77 1.12
C PRO A 146 13.42 4.75 0.21
N TYR A 147 12.72 3.76 0.79
CA TYR A 147 12.09 2.67 0.05
C TYR A 147 10.86 3.13 -0.74
N VAL A 148 10.86 2.80 -2.03
CA VAL A 148 9.71 3.00 -2.92
C VAL A 148 9.37 1.67 -3.58
N PHE A 149 8.20 1.15 -3.31
CA PHE A 149 7.72 -0.06 -3.96
C PHE A 149 6.84 0.29 -5.16
N ILE A 150 7.19 -0.25 -6.33
CA ILE A 150 6.32 -0.26 -7.50
C ILE A 150 5.72 -1.66 -7.61
N CYS A 151 4.43 -1.77 -7.27
CA CYS A 151 3.73 -3.04 -7.34
C CYS A 151 2.83 -3.07 -8.57
N HIS A 152 2.92 -4.13 -9.39
CA HIS A 152 2.16 -4.22 -10.64
C HIS A 152 1.49 -5.57 -10.85
N GLY A 153 0.37 -5.60 -11.58
CA GLY A 153 -0.28 -6.81 -12.07
C GLY A 153 -0.20 -6.85 -13.59
N ASP A 154 0.64 -7.72 -14.14
CA ASP A 154 0.87 -7.87 -15.59
C ASP A 154 1.20 -6.55 -16.32
N ALA A 155 2.01 -5.69 -15.69
CA ALA A 155 2.37 -4.35 -16.19
C ALA A 155 3.86 -4.03 -15.96
N ALA A 156 4.75 -5.01 -16.15
CA ALA A 156 6.17 -4.89 -15.86
C ALA A 156 6.87 -3.77 -16.65
N GLU A 157 6.55 -3.63 -17.95
CA GLU A 157 7.12 -2.57 -18.80
C GLU A 157 6.76 -1.17 -18.29
N GLN A 158 5.54 -1.00 -17.82
CA GLN A 158 5.07 0.26 -17.26
C GLN A 158 5.76 0.54 -15.91
N ALA A 159 5.94 -0.47 -15.06
CA ALA A 159 6.64 -0.35 -13.79
C ALA A 159 8.11 0.08 -13.98
N GLU A 160 8.80 -0.41 -15.01
CA GLU A 160 10.16 0.06 -15.34
C GLU A 160 10.18 1.52 -15.80
N LYS A 161 9.16 1.99 -16.52
CA LYS A 161 9.01 3.42 -16.89
C LYS A 161 8.75 4.30 -15.66
N GLU A 162 7.94 3.82 -14.72
CA GLU A 162 7.70 4.50 -13.43
C GLU A 162 8.99 4.60 -12.62
N LYS A 163 9.75 3.51 -12.52
CA LYS A 163 11.06 3.48 -11.87
C LYS A 163 12.03 4.47 -12.48
N ALA A 164 12.14 4.49 -13.82
CA ALA A 164 13.01 5.43 -14.52
C ALA A 164 12.64 6.88 -14.21
N ALA A 165 11.36 7.23 -14.25
CA ALA A 165 10.87 8.58 -13.95
C ALA A 165 11.10 8.98 -12.48
N ILE A 166 10.97 8.05 -11.54
CA ILE A 166 11.26 8.28 -10.12
C ILE A 166 12.76 8.54 -9.94
N LEU A 167 13.63 7.70 -10.49
CA LEU A 167 15.08 7.82 -10.34
C LEU A 167 15.67 9.04 -11.06
N GLU A 168 15.03 9.51 -12.13
CA GLU A 168 15.39 10.78 -12.78
C GLU A 168 15.16 11.97 -11.86
N ALA A 169 14.05 11.98 -11.12
CA ALA A 169 13.69 13.06 -10.21
C ALA A 169 14.31 12.94 -8.81
N VAL A 170 14.49 11.71 -8.33
CA VAL A 170 14.97 11.36 -6.98
C VAL A 170 16.00 10.24 -7.09
N PRO A 171 17.26 10.55 -7.49
CA PRO A 171 18.28 9.53 -7.78
C PRO A 171 18.65 8.62 -6.60
N GLN A 172 18.46 9.08 -5.37
CA GLN A 172 18.77 8.35 -4.14
C GLN A 172 17.61 7.44 -3.66
N ALA A 173 16.46 7.43 -4.33
CA ALA A 173 15.35 6.55 -3.98
C ALA A 173 15.71 5.08 -4.19
N GLN A 174 15.36 4.24 -3.22
CA GLN A 174 15.54 2.78 -3.33
C GLN A 174 14.28 2.14 -3.93
N VAL A 175 14.20 2.10 -5.25
CA VAL A 175 13.03 1.65 -5.98
C VAL A 175 13.05 0.14 -6.19
N ILE A 176 12.06 -0.54 -5.65
CA ILE A 176 11.85 -1.99 -5.72
C ILE A 176 10.60 -2.26 -6.56
N ILE A 177 10.76 -2.95 -7.68
CA ILE A 177 9.63 -3.43 -8.50
C ILE A 177 9.27 -4.84 -8.06
N MET A 178 7.97 -5.08 -7.87
CA MET A 178 7.47 -6.41 -7.51
C MET A 178 6.11 -6.70 -8.15
N PRO A 179 5.86 -7.94 -8.57
CA PRO A 179 4.53 -8.34 -9.02
C PRO A 179 3.57 -8.35 -7.83
N MET A 180 2.31 -7.97 -8.08
CA MET A 180 1.23 -8.12 -7.10
C MET A 180 0.99 -9.59 -6.80
N SER A 181 0.78 -9.91 -5.51
CA SER A 181 0.35 -11.25 -5.13
C SER A 181 -1.04 -11.58 -5.71
N PRO A 182 -1.34 -12.87 -5.97
CA PRO A 182 -2.66 -13.28 -6.46
C PRO A 182 -3.83 -12.81 -5.58
N ILE A 183 -3.61 -12.71 -4.26
CA ILE A 183 -4.60 -12.24 -3.29
C ILE A 183 -5.03 -10.80 -3.57
N ILE A 184 -4.09 -9.94 -3.91
CA ILE A 184 -4.39 -8.54 -4.29
C ILE A 184 -4.83 -8.48 -5.76
N GLY A 185 -4.18 -9.24 -6.65
CA GLY A 185 -4.47 -9.28 -8.08
C GLY A 185 -5.91 -9.66 -8.42
N ILE A 186 -6.53 -10.57 -7.66
CA ILE A 186 -7.94 -10.95 -7.87
C ILE A 186 -8.91 -9.79 -7.64
N HIS A 187 -8.54 -8.82 -6.81
CA HIS A 187 -9.35 -7.64 -6.52
C HIS A 187 -9.01 -6.45 -7.42
N THR A 188 -7.80 -6.35 -7.94
CA THR A 188 -7.35 -5.20 -8.74
C THR A 188 -7.37 -5.46 -10.24
N GLY A 189 -7.29 -6.72 -10.62
CA GLY A 189 -7.18 -7.14 -12.03
C GLY A 189 -5.81 -6.88 -12.65
N PRO A 190 -5.63 -7.32 -13.91
CA PRO A 190 -4.42 -7.01 -14.68
C PRO A 190 -4.35 -5.51 -14.98
N GLY A 191 -3.13 -5.00 -15.23
CA GLY A 191 -2.89 -3.59 -15.52
C GLY A 191 -2.84 -2.69 -14.29
N VAL A 192 -2.99 -3.24 -13.06
CA VAL A 192 -2.79 -2.44 -11.84
C VAL A 192 -1.33 -2.00 -11.72
N GLN A 193 -1.13 -0.73 -11.33
CA GLN A 193 0.17 -0.11 -11.06
C GLN A 193 0.05 0.73 -9.80
N ALA A 194 0.95 0.52 -8.85
CA ALA A 194 0.96 1.20 -7.57
C ALA A 194 2.37 1.66 -7.20
N VAL A 195 2.51 2.94 -6.84
CA VAL A 195 3.72 3.48 -6.20
C VAL A 195 3.43 3.67 -4.72
N ILE A 196 4.23 3.05 -3.89
CA ILE A 196 4.03 2.96 -2.44
C ILE A 196 5.32 3.36 -1.74
N TYR A 197 5.22 4.25 -0.77
CA TYR A 197 6.39 4.84 -0.12
C TYR A 197 6.05 5.36 1.28
N PHE A 198 7.08 5.66 2.07
CA PHE A 198 6.93 6.37 3.33
C PHE A 198 6.97 7.88 3.05
N GLY A 199 5.86 8.57 3.28
CA GLY A 199 5.70 10.00 3.00
C GLY A 199 5.27 10.80 4.22
N ASN A 200 5.02 12.10 4.01
CA ASN A 200 4.67 12.98 5.12
C ASN A 200 3.25 12.77 5.64
N ASN A 201 2.31 12.41 4.77
CA ASN A 201 0.93 12.01 5.11
C ASN A 201 0.27 11.33 3.91
N ARG A 202 -0.75 10.50 4.21
CA ARG A 202 -1.68 9.96 3.20
C ARG A 202 -2.53 11.05 2.59
#